data_922c571c8324e188fe2f3786a29b1312
#
_entry.id   922c571c8324e188fe2f3786a29b1312
#
_cell.length_a   1.000
_cell.length_b   1.000
_cell.length_c   1.000
_cell.angle_alpha   90.00
_cell.angle_beta   90.00
_cell.angle_gamma   90.00
#
_symmetry.space_group_name_H-M   'P 1'
#
loop_
_entity.id
_entity.type
_entity.pdbx_description
1 polymer ?
#
loop_
_entity_poly.entity_id
_entity_poly.type
_entity_poly.pdbx_seq_one_letter_code
_entity_poly.pdbx_strand_id
1 'polypeptide(L)'
;MFSIKTTQILGQDSKVDSTSIVNDVSKQVDIKDYIRKIFTKKEIAESDSTKKSIAKEDSTMKKSLGPFYTPVAYPGYSLVSGFLVGVVNSLSFYTHRGDGAKISTISMLNMYTQNKQFLNTLQSNIWLNNEKYNLLGDFRYYKYPNFTYGLGSKTNLEDLNNVNYTLIRIYEVIMREIGKNSFIGLGYNLDIHKNISQTNNPEIAETDLQKYGYQESSKSSGLTANFQYDSRLNSNKPSEGAYANVQLRANLQALNSDNNWQSITTDLRYFLPLTKKSGNILAFWTYNVLTLGGTPPYFDLPSTGWDINNSSGRGYVEGRFRGRNSLYFETEYRFNITKKRFLGGVIFTNLASFSEPITNTFEKINIAYGAGLRVKLNKHAKTNLTIDYGIGQGGSRGFSFGLNENF
;
A
#
# COMPACT_ATOMS: atom_id res chain seq x y z
N MET A 1 -10.30 3.17 5.82
CA MET A 1 -9.17 2.29 5.57
C MET A 1 -7.90 3.11 5.68
N PHE A 2 -6.98 2.74 6.57
CA PHE A 2 -5.67 3.40 6.65
C PHE A 2 -4.69 2.62 5.81
N SER A 3 -4.34 3.16 4.64
CA SER A 3 -3.20 2.67 3.88
C SER A 3 -1.99 3.50 4.24
N ILE A 4 -1.09 2.96 5.06
CA ILE A 4 0.22 3.53 5.23
C ILE A 4 1.16 2.70 4.40
N LYS A 5 1.54 3.27 3.27
CA LYS A 5 2.73 2.80 2.57
C LYS A 5 3.92 3.11 3.48
N THR A 6 4.39 2.12 4.21
CA THR A 6 5.66 2.17 4.93
C THR A 6 6.85 2.21 3.96
N THR A 7 6.56 2.22 2.68
CA THR A 7 7.56 2.16 1.62
C THR A 7 8.16 3.53 1.33
N GLN A 8 9.44 3.64 1.59
CA GLN A 8 10.38 4.64 1.02
C GLN A 8 10.04 6.12 1.26
N ILE A 9 10.44 6.61 2.41
CA ILE A 9 10.44 8.06 2.72
C ILE A 9 11.48 8.83 1.86
N LEU A 10 12.41 8.15 1.19
CA LEU A 10 13.44 8.76 0.35
C LEU A 10 13.40 8.17 -1.06
N GLY A 11 13.13 9.02 -2.05
CA GLY A 11 12.91 8.64 -3.44
C GLY A 11 14.13 8.08 -4.17
N GLN A 12 13.88 7.19 -5.11
CA GLN A 12 14.80 6.87 -6.18
C GLN A 12 14.83 8.05 -7.17
N ASP A 13 15.89 8.83 -7.19
CA ASP A 13 16.15 9.77 -8.27
C ASP A 13 16.87 9.04 -9.40
N SER A 14 16.13 8.70 -10.47
CA SER A 14 16.73 8.43 -11.76
C SER A 14 17.38 9.72 -12.28
N LYS A 15 18.45 9.63 -13.08
CA LYS A 15 19.16 10.77 -13.70
C LYS A 15 18.20 11.65 -14.51
N VAL A 16 17.50 12.56 -13.85
CA VAL A 16 16.78 13.69 -14.43
C VAL A 16 17.63 14.92 -14.17
N ASP A 17 17.74 15.79 -15.15
CA ASP A 17 18.47 17.05 -15.06
C ASP A 17 18.21 17.74 -13.71
N SER A 18 19.22 17.69 -12.83
CA SER A 18 19.10 18.10 -11.42
C SER A 18 18.71 19.58 -11.27
N THR A 19 19.04 20.42 -12.25
CA THR A 19 18.73 21.85 -12.25
C THR A 19 17.24 22.14 -12.47
N SER A 20 16.56 21.39 -13.31
CA SER A 20 15.12 21.58 -13.55
C SER A 20 14.28 21.14 -12.36
N ILE A 21 14.68 20.06 -11.65
CA ILE A 21 14.00 19.54 -10.46
C ILE A 21 14.17 20.50 -9.28
N VAL A 22 15.36 21.00 -9.03
CA VAL A 22 15.63 21.97 -7.96
C VAL A 22 14.79 23.23 -8.14
N ASN A 23 14.69 23.74 -9.37
CA ASN A 23 13.86 24.90 -9.67
C ASN A 23 12.35 24.66 -9.50
N ASP A 24 11.85 23.44 -9.75
CA ASP A 24 10.43 23.12 -9.52
C ASP A 24 10.12 22.96 -8.02
N VAL A 25 10.97 22.32 -7.26
CA VAL A 25 10.80 22.14 -5.79
C VAL A 25 10.86 23.47 -5.03
N SER A 26 11.74 24.40 -5.42
CA SER A 26 11.86 25.72 -4.76
C SER A 26 10.61 26.58 -4.87
N LYS A 27 9.79 26.38 -5.91
CA LYS A 27 8.51 27.07 -6.12
C LYS A 27 7.34 26.46 -5.35
N GLN A 28 7.50 25.25 -4.81
CA GLN A 28 6.47 24.54 -4.06
C GLN A 28 6.50 24.93 -2.59
N VAL A 29 5.36 24.74 -1.91
CA VAL A 29 5.17 25.02 -0.48
C VAL A 29 4.68 23.76 0.20
N ASP A 30 5.17 23.46 1.39
CA ASP A 30 4.73 22.38 2.25
C ASP A 30 4.23 22.87 3.62
N ILE A 31 3.82 21.93 4.48
CA ILE A 31 3.26 22.27 5.79
C ILE A 31 4.25 23.02 6.68
N LYS A 32 5.54 22.70 6.58
CA LYS A 32 6.61 23.41 7.34
C LYS A 32 6.72 24.87 6.93
N ASP A 33 6.57 25.17 5.65
CA ASP A 33 6.58 26.53 5.14
C ASP A 33 5.37 27.34 5.66
N TYR A 34 4.19 26.71 5.81
CA TYR A 34 3.02 27.34 6.40
C TYR A 34 3.16 27.55 7.91
N ILE A 35 3.59 26.54 8.64
CA ILE A 35 3.86 26.64 10.09
C ILE A 35 4.85 27.78 10.35
N ARG A 36 5.94 27.82 9.61
CA ARG A 36 6.95 28.89 9.73
C ARG A 36 6.33 30.28 9.51
N LYS A 37 5.46 30.45 8.50
CA LYS A 37 4.78 31.74 8.27
C LYS A 37 3.86 32.15 9.41
N ILE A 38 3.18 31.21 10.07
CA ILE A 38 2.31 31.51 11.20
C ILE A 38 3.13 31.97 12.40
N PHE A 39 4.25 31.31 12.67
CA PHE A 39 5.11 31.64 13.82
C PHE A 39 6.01 32.85 13.55
N THR A 40 6.52 33.05 12.32
CA THR A 40 7.35 34.21 11.98
C THR A 40 6.57 35.52 11.92
N LYS A 41 5.24 35.50 11.75
CA LYS A 41 4.44 36.74 11.92
C LYS A 41 4.46 37.29 13.36
N LYS A 42 4.91 36.50 14.34
CA LYS A 42 5.08 36.89 15.74
C LYS A 42 6.50 37.36 16.10
N GLU A 43 7.48 37.12 15.20
CA GLU A 43 8.90 37.40 15.45
C GLU A 43 9.60 38.16 14.33
N ILE A 44 8.93 39.14 13.69
CA ILE A 44 9.62 40.05 12.77
C ILE A 44 10.30 41.17 13.58
N ALA A 45 11.33 40.82 14.32
CA ALA A 45 12.37 41.69 14.82
C ALA A 45 13.60 40.91 15.29
N GLU A 46 14.19 40.00 14.50
CA GLU A 46 15.59 39.62 14.71
C GLU A 46 16.05 38.52 13.74
N SER A 47 17.13 38.87 13.07
CA SER A 47 18.26 38.08 12.56
C SER A 47 18.18 37.38 11.21
N ASP A 48 18.98 37.93 10.31
CA ASP A 48 19.47 37.39 9.03
C ASP A 48 20.38 36.13 9.15
N SER A 49 20.56 35.60 10.36
CA SER A 49 21.40 34.42 10.65
C SER A 49 20.77 33.09 10.29
N THR A 50 19.42 33.02 10.17
CA THR A 50 18.68 31.79 9.93
C THR A 50 18.75 31.32 8.47
N LYS A 51 19.00 32.20 7.51
CA LYS A 51 19.14 31.83 6.10
C LYS A 51 20.40 31.01 5.79
N LYS A 52 21.48 31.24 6.55
CA LYS A 52 22.73 30.50 6.40
C LYS A 52 22.69 29.07 6.98
N SER A 53 21.88 28.83 8.00
CA SER A 53 21.76 27.50 8.62
C SER A 53 20.99 26.49 7.74
N ILE A 54 20.00 26.94 6.98
CA ILE A 54 19.14 26.07 6.14
C ILE A 54 19.88 25.60 4.89
N ALA A 55 20.67 26.49 4.26
CA ALA A 55 21.53 26.11 3.12
C ALA A 55 22.64 25.13 3.54
N LYS A 56 23.01 25.15 4.83
CA LYS A 56 23.99 24.24 5.42
C LYS A 56 23.40 22.88 5.76
N GLU A 57 22.12 22.82 6.15
CA GLU A 57 21.39 21.57 6.43
C GLU A 57 21.11 20.75 5.15
N ASP A 58 20.72 21.40 4.06
CA ASP A 58 20.52 20.74 2.75
C ASP A 58 21.85 20.22 2.15
N SER A 59 22.97 20.92 2.40
CA SER A 59 24.29 20.48 1.94
C SER A 59 24.89 19.39 2.82
N THR A 60 24.53 19.31 4.10
CA THR A 60 24.96 18.27 5.03
C THR A 60 24.18 16.96 4.84
N MET A 61 22.90 17.00 4.47
CA MET A 61 22.15 15.79 4.11
C MET A 61 22.75 15.04 2.91
N LYS A 62 23.32 15.76 1.92
CA LYS A 62 24.02 15.14 0.79
C LYS A 62 25.36 14.48 1.17
N LYS A 63 25.93 14.79 2.35
CA LYS A 63 27.24 14.27 2.80
C LYS A 63 27.15 13.13 3.84
N SER A 64 26.01 12.90 4.47
CA SER A 64 25.87 11.84 5.46
C SER A 64 25.38 10.54 4.79
N LEU A 65 26.31 9.63 4.54
CA LEU A 65 26.05 8.25 4.05
C LEU A 65 25.76 7.28 5.20
N GLY A 66 25.41 7.80 6.37
CA GLY A 66 25.07 6.99 7.53
C GLY A 66 23.63 6.48 7.51
N PRO A 67 23.29 5.52 8.38
CA PRO A 67 21.93 5.09 8.55
C PRO A 67 21.05 6.22 9.12
N PHE A 68 19.86 6.42 8.54
CA PHE A 68 18.89 7.43 8.97
C PHE A 68 17.73 6.73 9.66
N TYR A 69 17.50 7.03 10.90
CA TYR A 69 16.37 6.54 11.67
C TYR A 69 15.26 7.61 11.77
N THR A 70 14.05 7.23 11.42
CA THR A 70 12.90 8.13 11.39
C THR A 70 11.70 7.48 12.08
N PRO A 71 11.44 7.81 13.36
CA PRO A 71 10.21 7.42 14.03
C PRO A 71 9.09 8.41 13.69
N VAL A 72 7.88 7.89 13.43
CA VAL A 72 6.66 8.68 13.18
C VAL A 72 5.50 8.06 13.94
N ALA A 73 4.88 8.82 14.83
CA ALA A 73 3.63 8.44 15.47
C ALA A 73 2.47 9.20 14.82
N TYR A 74 1.33 8.53 14.67
CA TYR A 74 0.15 9.13 14.08
C TYR A 74 -1.14 8.56 14.68
N PRO A 75 -2.16 9.41 14.92
CA PRO A 75 -3.52 8.98 15.18
C PRO A 75 -4.25 8.72 13.87
N GLY A 76 -5.26 7.88 13.92
CA GLY A 76 -6.08 7.61 12.76
C GLY A 76 -7.48 7.11 13.10
N TYR A 77 -8.30 6.95 12.07
CA TYR A 77 -9.65 6.40 12.17
C TYR A 77 -9.99 5.62 10.91
N SER A 78 -10.62 4.45 11.06
CA SER A 78 -11.24 3.72 9.95
C SER A 78 -12.55 3.07 10.39
N LEU A 79 -13.41 2.73 9.41
CA LEU A 79 -14.70 2.09 9.72
C LEU A 79 -14.54 0.71 10.36
N VAL A 80 -13.49 -0.03 10.03
CA VAL A 80 -13.20 -1.37 10.58
C VAL A 80 -12.51 -1.28 11.93
N SER A 81 -11.62 -0.31 12.09
CA SER A 81 -10.73 -0.22 13.25
C SER A 81 -11.22 0.72 14.34
N GLY A 82 -12.15 1.63 14.02
CA GLY A 82 -12.43 2.78 14.86
C GLY A 82 -11.23 3.71 14.96
N PHE A 83 -11.03 4.36 16.08
CA PHE A 83 -9.83 5.14 16.38
C PHE A 83 -8.61 4.22 16.50
N LEU A 84 -7.47 4.70 16.02
CA LEU A 84 -6.22 3.96 16.09
C LEU A 84 -5.03 4.88 16.40
N VAL A 85 -4.00 4.29 16.96
CA VAL A 85 -2.69 4.90 17.13
C VAL A 85 -1.66 3.98 16.49
N GLY A 86 -0.84 4.54 15.60
CA GLY A 86 0.25 3.84 14.93
C GLY A 86 1.59 4.50 15.20
N VAL A 87 2.64 3.68 15.26
CA VAL A 87 4.04 4.12 15.30
C VAL A 87 4.80 3.41 14.19
N VAL A 88 5.36 4.18 13.27
CA VAL A 88 6.27 3.69 12.24
C VAL A 88 7.70 4.03 12.65
N ASN A 89 8.56 3.02 12.66
CA ASN A 89 10.00 3.16 12.80
C ASN A 89 10.64 2.81 11.47
N SER A 90 11.35 3.72 10.84
CA SER A 90 12.01 3.50 9.55
C SER A 90 13.51 3.72 9.66
N LEU A 91 14.28 2.73 9.20
CA LEU A 91 15.72 2.78 9.06
C LEU A 91 16.05 2.79 7.57
N SER A 92 16.77 3.81 7.11
CA SER A 92 17.22 3.95 5.73
C SER A 92 18.74 4.00 5.68
N PHE A 93 19.36 3.25 4.76
CA PHE A 93 20.80 3.15 4.66
C PHE A 93 21.24 2.79 3.24
N TYR A 94 22.53 3.01 2.95
CA TYR A 94 23.14 2.59 1.71
C TYR A 94 24.05 1.37 1.96
N THR A 95 23.93 0.34 1.12
CA THR A 95 24.77 -0.86 1.19
C THR A 95 26.11 -0.69 0.47
N HIS A 96 26.22 0.30 -0.41
CA HIS A 96 27.44 0.66 -1.10
C HIS A 96 27.51 2.18 -1.35
N ARG A 97 28.70 2.66 -1.71
CA ARG A 97 28.94 4.07 -2.02
C ARG A 97 29.17 4.22 -3.52
N GLY A 98 28.37 5.04 -4.19
CA GLY A 98 28.49 5.32 -5.62
C GLY A 98 27.45 6.32 -6.09
N ASP A 99 27.72 6.95 -7.24
CA ASP A 99 26.73 7.83 -7.86
C ASP A 99 25.53 6.99 -8.33
N GLY A 100 24.34 7.36 -7.87
CA GLY A 100 23.09 6.65 -8.20
C GLY A 100 22.77 5.47 -7.28
N ALA A 101 23.49 5.31 -6.14
CA ALA A 101 23.20 4.26 -5.17
C ALA A 101 21.74 4.32 -4.67
N LYS A 102 21.04 3.19 -4.70
CA LYS A 102 19.67 3.06 -4.22
C LYS A 102 19.67 2.89 -2.70
N ILE A 103 18.74 3.57 -2.06
CA ILE A 103 18.58 3.49 -0.61
C ILE A 103 17.87 2.21 -0.22
N SER A 104 18.42 1.51 0.75
CA SER A 104 17.80 0.36 1.42
C SER A 104 16.96 0.85 2.58
N THR A 105 15.82 0.19 2.83
CA THR A 105 14.92 0.57 3.93
C THR A 105 14.45 -0.65 4.69
N ILE A 106 14.34 -0.49 6.03
CA ILE A 106 13.65 -1.43 6.91
C ILE A 106 12.63 -0.58 7.69
N SER A 107 11.36 -0.95 7.64
CA SER A 107 10.28 -0.22 8.29
C SER A 107 9.45 -1.14 9.15
N MET A 108 9.20 -0.74 10.40
CA MET A 108 8.36 -1.46 11.34
C MET A 108 7.17 -0.58 11.74
N LEU A 109 5.96 -1.05 11.44
CA LEU A 109 4.70 -0.46 11.87
C LEU A 109 4.15 -1.25 13.05
N ASN A 110 3.83 -0.54 14.14
CA ASN A 110 3.02 -1.06 15.23
C ASN A 110 1.75 -0.23 15.33
N MET A 111 0.59 -0.89 15.34
CA MET A 111 -0.70 -0.22 15.39
C MET A 111 -1.62 -0.93 16.39
N TYR A 112 -2.32 -0.13 17.18
CA TYR A 112 -3.39 -0.58 18.05
C TYR A 112 -4.67 0.22 17.81
N THR A 113 -5.82 -0.46 17.84
CA THR A 113 -7.10 0.13 17.43
C THR A 113 -8.15 0.01 18.51
N GLN A 114 -9.18 0.86 18.43
CA GLN A 114 -10.36 0.86 19.32
C GLN A 114 -11.06 -0.51 19.28
N ASN A 115 -11.12 -1.17 18.13
CA ASN A 115 -11.71 -2.50 17.96
C ASN A 115 -10.76 -3.63 18.39
N LYS A 116 -9.76 -3.33 19.25
CA LYS A 116 -8.82 -4.30 19.84
C LYS A 116 -7.97 -5.06 18.81
N GLN A 117 -7.78 -4.47 17.63
CA GLN A 117 -6.84 -5.00 16.64
C GLN A 117 -5.43 -4.58 17.05
N PHE A 118 -4.48 -5.51 16.91
CA PHE A 118 -3.05 -5.27 17.03
C PHE A 118 -2.36 -5.70 15.75
N LEU A 119 -1.72 -4.76 15.08
CA LEU A 119 -1.02 -4.99 13.83
C LEU A 119 0.46 -4.64 14.00
N ASN A 120 1.31 -5.63 13.73
CA ASN A 120 2.74 -5.45 13.63
C ASN A 120 3.16 -5.85 12.22
N THR A 121 3.80 -4.92 11.49
CA THR A 121 4.33 -5.16 10.15
C THR A 121 5.78 -4.74 10.10
N LEU A 122 6.68 -5.64 9.71
CA LEU A 122 8.06 -5.36 9.40
C LEU A 122 8.27 -5.56 7.90
N GLN A 123 8.67 -4.52 7.20
CA GLN A 123 8.98 -4.59 5.76
C GLN A 123 10.43 -4.20 5.52
N SER A 124 11.06 -4.91 4.61
CA SER A 124 12.43 -4.63 4.17
C SER A 124 12.51 -4.50 2.64
N ASN A 125 13.38 -3.60 2.19
CA ASN A 125 13.78 -3.45 0.80
C ASN A 125 15.27 -3.14 0.79
N ILE A 126 16.10 -4.16 0.55
CA ILE A 126 17.55 -4.08 0.71
C ILE A 126 18.22 -4.32 -0.64
N TRP A 127 19.00 -3.32 -1.09
CA TRP A 127 19.78 -3.38 -2.31
C TRP A 127 21.16 -3.93 -2.04
N LEU A 128 21.60 -4.91 -2.83
CA LEU A 128 22.88 -5.61 -2.66
C LEU A 128 23.68 -5.61 -3.96
N ASN A 129 24.99 -5.77 -3.83
CA ASN A 129 25.94 -5.95 -4.93
C ASN A 129 25.75 -4.90 -6.06
N ASN A 130 25.93 -3.62 -5.71
CA ASN A 130 25.74 -2.48 -6.61
C ASN A 130 24.37 -2.53 -7.34
N GLU A 131 23.32 -2.83 -6.55
CA GLU A 131 21.92 -2.83 -6.99
C GLU A 131 21.51 -3.95 -7.95
N LYS A 132 22.39 -4.91 -8.21
CA LYS A 132 22.09 -6.09 -9.04
C LYS A 132 21.06 -7.02 -8.38
N TYR A 133 21.00 -7.00 -7.04
CA TYR A 133 20.04 -7.79 -6.28
C TYR A 133 19.22 -6.89 -5.35
N ASN A 134 17.95 -7.24 -5.20
CA ASN A 134 17.04 -6.59 -4.28
C ASN A 134 16.39 -7.68 -3.42
N LEU A 135 16.53 -7.56 -2.09
CA LEU A 135 15.90 -8.44 -1.11
C LEU A 135 14.67 -7.73 -0.55
N LEU A 136 13.51 -8.34 -0.72
CA LEU A 136 12.21 -7.83 -0.28
C LEU A 136 11.63 -8.73 0.79
N GLY A 137 11.30 -8.16 1.95
CA GLY A 137 10.68 -8.88 3.06
C GLY A 137 9.36 -8.22 3.49
N ASP A 138 8.37 -9.04 3.86
CA ASP A 138 7.11 -8.59 4.47
C ASP A 138 6.73 -9.60 5.56
N PHE A 139 6.87 -9.16 6.81
CA PHE A 139 6.56 -9.95 8.00
C PHE A 139 5.40 -9.29 8.73
N ARG A 140 4.33 -10.04 9.02
CA ARG A 140 3.16 -9.52 9.70
C ARG A 140 2.75 -10.41 10.86
N TYR A 141 2.42 -9.77 11.96
CA TYR A 141 1.73 -10.39 13.08
C TYR A 141 0.50 -9.55 13.41
N TYR A 142 -0.68 -10.09 13.12
CA TYR A 142 -1.95 -9.41 13.32
C TYR A 142 -2.84 -10.22 14.27
N LYS A 143 -3.36 -9.59 15.33
CA LYS A 143 -4.59 -10.02 15.99
C LYS A 143 -5.71 -9.18 15.38
N TYR A 144 -6.62 -9.83 14.66
CA TYR A 144 -7.45 -9.09 13.71
C TYR A 144 -8.94 -9.47 13.78
N PRO A 145 -9.67 -8.97 14.83
CA PRO A 145 -11.12 -8.88 14.72
C PRO A 145 -11.49 -8.12 13.45
N ASN A 146 -12.27 -8.74 12.56
CA ASN A 146 -12.65 -8.18 11.27
C ASN A 146 -14.05 -8.63 10.87
N PHE A 147 -14.48 -8.24 9.69
CA PHE A 147 -15.77 -8.59 9.11
C PHE A 147 -15.59 -9.41 7.84
N THR A 148 -16.57 -10.27 7.57
CA THR A 148 -16.77 -10.90 6.27
C THR A 148 -18.24 -10.80 5.89
N TYR A 149 -18.53 -10.74 4.59
CA TYR A 149 -19.86 -10.59 4.05
C TYR A 149 -20.23 -11.75 3.12
N GLY A 150 -19.48 -12.85 3.23
CA GLY A 150 -19.64 -14.02 2.37
C GLY A 150 -18.72 -14.01 1.15
N LEU A 151 -19.04 -14.85 0.17
CA LEU A 151 -18.21 -15.16 -0.99
C LEU A 151 -18.87 -14.69 -2.30
N GLY A 152 -18.03 -14.20 -3.23
CA GLY A 152 -18.47 -13.66 -4.51
C GLY A 152 -18.76 -12.16 -4.46
N SER A 153 -19.31 -11.66 -5.56
CA SER A 153 -19.58 -10.23 -5.77
C SER A 153 -21.03 -9.82 -5.50
N LYS A 154 -21.94 -10.77 -5.24
CA LYS A 154 -23.38 -10.51 -5.03
C LYS A 154 -23.80 -10.40 -3.56
N THR A 155 -22.87 -10.55 -2.62
CA THR A 155 -23.13 -10.45 -1.18
C THR A 155 -23.71 -9.10 -0.78
N ASN A 156 -24.55 -9.07 0.27
CA ASN A 156 -25.19 -7.87 0.80
C ASN A 156 -24.50 -7.38 2.08
N LEU A 157 -24.85 -6.18 2.58
CA LEU A 157 -24.33 -5.65 3.83
C LEU A 157 -24.91 -6.40 5.04
N GLU A 158 -26.12 -6.94 4.92
CA GLU A 158 -26.79 -7.74 5.93
C GLU A 158 -26.09 -9.10 6.17
N ASP A 159 -25.34 -9.62 5.18
CA ASP A 159 -24.55 -10.85 5.28
C ASP A 159 -23.32 -10.71 6.20
N LEU A 160 -23.21 -9.59 6.92
CA LEU A 160 -22.09 -9.28 7.81
C LEU A 160 -21.94 -10.33 8.92
N ASN A 161 -20.74 -10.86 9.02
CA ASN A 161 -20.31 -11.78 10.05
C ASN A 161 -19.01 -11.27 10.71
N ASN A 162 -18.96 -11.34 12.03
CA ASN A 162 -17.72 -11.02 12.77
C ASN A 162 -16.81 -12.24 12.76
N VAL A 163 -15.57 -12.04 12.36
CA VAL A 163 -14.51 -13.05 12.38
C VAL A 163 -13.31 -12.56 13.17
N ASN A 164 -12.70 -13.45 13.93
CA ASN A 164 -11.46 -13.18 14.64
C ASN A 164 -10.41 -14.17 14.18
N TYR A 165 -9.19 -13.73 14.04
CA TYR A 165 -8.04 -14.59 13.78
C TYR A 165 -6.72 -13.90 14.17
N THR A 166 -5.69 -14.71 14.28
CA THR A 166 -4.30 -14.26 14.38
C THR A 166 -3.61 -14.64 13.09
N LEU A 167 -3.08 -13.65 12.35
CA LEU A 167 -2.26 -13.85 11.15
C LEU A 167 -0.79 -13.77 11.50
N ILE A 168 -0.02 -14.76 11.05
CA ILE A 168 1.44 -14.70 10.95
C ILE A 168 1.79 -14.85 9.47
N ARG A 169 2.43 -13.83 8.90
CA ARG A 169 2.90 -13.81 7.51
C ARG A 169 4.40 -13.66 7.47
N ILE A 170 5.05 -14.45 6.63
CA ILE A 170 6.48 -14.33 6.34
C ILE A 170 6.64 -14.45 4.82
N TYR A 171 6.97 -13.34 4.17
CA TYR A 171 7.25 -13.28 2.74
C TYR A 171 8.66 -12.76 2.53
N GLU A 172 9.47 -13.52 1.81
CA GLU A 172 10.82 -13.16 1.42
C GLU A 172 11.04 -13.43 -0.06
N VAL A 173 11.57 -12.44 -0.78
CA VAL A 173 11.86 -12.53 -2.21
C VAL A 173 13.24 -11.96 -2.47
N ILE A 174 14.07 -12.71 -3.19
CA ILE A 174 15.31 -12.21 -3.79
C ILE A 174 15.08 -11.94 -5.27
N MET A 175 15.29 -10.71 -5.69
CA MET A 175 15.16 -10.25 -7.07
C MET A 175 16.54 -9.98 -7.67
N ARG A 176 16.74 -10.34 -8.94
CA ARG A 176 17.95 -10.04 -9.73
C ARG A 176 17.60 -9.16 -10.91
N GLU A 177 18.38 -8.12 -11.13
CA GLU A 177 18.27 -7.28 -12.31
C GLU A 177 18.63 -8.07 -13.56
N ILE A 178 17.76 -8.03 -14.57
CA ILE A 178 17.94 -8.68 -15.89
C ILE A 178 18.00 -7.67 -17.03
N GLY A 179 17.69 -6.43 -16.76
CA GLY A 179 17.68 -5.33 -17.72
C GLY A 179 17.24 -4.04 -17.08
N LYS A 180 17.27 -2.94 -17.82
CA LYS A 180 16.87 -1.63 -17.29
C LYS A 180 15.48 -1.68 -16.67
N ASN A 181 15.39 -1.38 -15.38
CA ASN A 181 14.15 -1.37 -14.59
C ASN A 181 13.44 -2.74 -14.46
N SER A 182 14.08 -3.84 -14.87
CA SER A 182 13.47 -5.16 -14.93
C SER A 182 14.19 -6.14 -14.02
N PHE A 183 13.42 -6.88 -13.22
CA PHE A 183 13.91 -7.83 -12.24
C PHE A 183 13.13 -9.14 -12.32
N ILE A 184 13.83 -10.26 -12.11
CA ILE A 184 13.20 -11.56 -11.84
C ILE A 184 13.68 -12.09 -10.51
N GLY A 185 12.86 -12.89 -9.85
CA GLY A 185 13.22 -13.41 -8.54
C GLY A 185 12.47 -14.65 -8.12
N LEU A 186 13.02 -15.26 -7.08
CA LEU A 186 12.42 -16.38 -6.36
C LEU A 186 12.16 -15.97 -4.94
N GLY A 187 11.13 -16.53 -4.35
CA GLY A 187 10.77 -16.22 -2.96
C GLY A 187 10.06 -17.37 -2.27
N TYR A 188 9.81 -17.14 -0.99
CA TYR A 188 9.04 -18.00 -0.12
C TYR A 188 7.96 -17.22 0.59
N ASN A 189 6.73 -17.74 0.56
CA ASN A 189 5.58 -17.15 1.20
C ASN A 189 4.96 -18.13 2.19
N LEU A 190 4.80 -17.66 3.44
CA LEU A 190 4.13 -18.40 4.51
C LEU A 190 3.00 -17.53 5.09
N ASP A 191 1.79 -18.04 5.09
CA ASP A 191 0.65 -17.50 5.83
C ASP A 191 0.15 -18.54 6.82
N ILE A 192 0.00 -18.14 8.09
CA ILE A 192 -0.60 -18.96 9.14
C ILE A 192 -1.71 -18.15 9.77
N HIS A 193 -2.93 -18.66 9.68
CA HIS A 193 -4.09 -18.14 10.42
C HIS A 193 -4.36 -19.08 11.59
N LYS A 194 -4.48 -18.52 12.80
CA LYS A 194 -4.75 -19.26 14.04
C LYS A 194 -5.90 -18.63 14.80
N ASN A 195 -6.51 -19.40 15.69
CA ASN A 195 -7.61 -18.93 16.55
C ASN A 195 -8.75 -18.33 15.71
N ILE A 196 -9.02 -18.94 14.58
CA ILE A 196 -10.12 -18.54 13.73
C ILE A 196 -11.42 -18.82 14.47
N SER A 197 -12.22 -17.79 14.66
CA SER A 197 -13.55 -17.89 15.25
C SER A 197 -14.49 -16.93 14.58
N GLN A 198 -15.77 -17.24 14.60
CA GLN A 198 -16.82 -16.36 14.13
C GLN A 198 -17.90 -16.21 15.20
N THR A 199 -18.52 -15.03 15.26
CA THR A 199 -19.74 -14.82 16.01
C THR A 199 -20.88 -14.92 15.02
N ASN A 200 -21.69 -15.98 15.15
CA ASN A 200 -22.78 -16.22 14.23
C ASN A 200 -23.79 -15.08 14.29
N ASN A 201 -24.14 -14.56 13.14
CA ASN A 201 -25.38 -13.78 12.99
C ASN A 201 -26.55 -14.78 13.12
N PRO A 202 -27.44 -14.61 14.12
CA PRO A 202 -28.54 -15.55 14.34
C PRO A 202 -29.52 -15.64 13.16
N GLU A 203 -29.49 -14.67 12.25
CA GLU A 203 -30.34 -14.67 11.03
C GLU A 203 -29.74 -15.50 9.89
N ILE A 204 -28.47 -15.92 10.01
CA ILE A 204 -27.77 -16.72 8.99
C ILE A 204 -27.61 -18.15 9.50
N ALA A 205 -28.36 -19.08 8.92
CA ALA A 205 -28.35 -20.49 9.32
C ALA A 205 -26.97 -21.14 9.14
N GLU A 206 -26.26 -20.80 8.05
CA GLU A 206 -24.91 -21.27 7.77
C GLU A 206 -24.13 -20.20 7.00
N THR A 207 -22.99 -19.79 7.53
CA THR A 207 -22.15 -18.76 6.91
C THR A 207 -21.33 -19.32 5.76
N ASP A 208 -20.91 -18.46 4.82
CA ASP A 208 -20.05 -18.88 3.72
C ASP A 208 -18.68 -19.40 4.19
N LEU A 209 -18.18 -18.94 5.35
CA LEU A 209 -16.99 -19.51 5.97
C LEU A 209 -17.23 -20.99 6.38
N GLN A 210 -18.42 -21.33 6.91
CA GLN A 210 -18.79 -22.70 7.26
C GLN A 210 -18.94 -23.55 6.01
N LYS A 211 -19.66 -23.07 5.00
CA LYS A 211 -19.84 -23.77 3.71
C LYS A 211 -18.54 -24.03 2.97
N TYR A 212 -17.60 -23.08 3.05
CA TYR A 212 -16.28 -23.21 2.40
C TYR A 212 -15.35 -24.21 3.10
N GLY A 213 -15.62 -24.52 4.36
CA GLY A 213 -14.85 -25.45 5.18
C GLY A 213 -14.16 -24.71 6.33
N TYR A 214 -14.93 -24.44 7.38
CA TYR A 214 -14.40 -23.82 8.59
C TYR A 214 -13.36 -24.69 9.27
N GLN A 215 -12.23 -24.06 9.64
CA GLN A 215 -11.16 -24.65 10.46
C GLN A 215 -10.68 -23.59 11.46
N GLU A 216 -10.26 -24.02 12.66
CA GLU A 216 -9.73 -23.13 13.70
C GLU A 216 -8.34 -22.56 13.34
N SER A 217 -7.67 -23.16 12.39
CA SER A 217 -6.39 -22.70 11.86
C SER A 217 -6.21 -23.10 10.41
N SER A 218 -5.41 -22.34 9.67
CA SER A 218 -4.97 -22.70 8.31
C SER A 218 -3.53 -22.27 8.08
N LYS A 219 -2.84 -23.00 7.21
CA LYS A 219 -1.46 -22.71 6.83
C LYS A 219 -1.26 -22.90 5.33
N SER A 220 -0.70 -21.86 4.70
CA SER A 220 -0.25 -21.87 3.32
C SER A 220 1.24 -21.57 3.26
N SER A 221 2.00 -22.50 2.72
CA SER A 221 3.45 -22.46 2.64
C SER A 221 3.88 -22.79 1.22
N GLY A 222 4.59 -21.87 0.54
CA GLY A 222 4.87 -22.03 -0.86
C GLY A 222 6.04 -21.22 -1.39
N LEU A 223 6.50 -21.63 -2.56
CA LEU A 223 7.51 -20.90 -3.34
C LEU A 223 6.84 -19.90 -4.28
N THR A 224 7.59 -18.84 -4.60
CA THR A 224 7.14 -17.84 -5.56
C THR A 224 8.17 -17.62 -6.65
N ALA A 225 7.68 -17.39 -7.88
CA ALA A 225 8.45 -16.84 -9.00
C ALA A 225 7.90 -15.43 -9.28
N ASN A 226 8.80 -14.45 -9.40
CA ASN A 226 8.45 -13.05 -9.44
C ASN A 226 9.09 -12.36 -10.64
N PHE A 227 8.33 -11.47 -11.28
CA PHE A 227 8.83 -10.52 -12.28
C PHE A 227 8.40 -9.12 -11.88
N GLN A 228 9.31 -8.16 -11.94
CA GLN A 228 9.00 -6.75 -11.67
C GLN A 228 9.64 -5.85 -12.74
N TYR A 229 8.85 -4.88 -13.18
CA TYR A 229 9.29 -3.74 -13.98
C TYR A 229 8.90 -2.45 -13.28
N ASP A 230 9.81 -1.51 -13.09
CA ASP A 230 9.51 -0.23 -12.45
C ASP A 230 10.29 0.93 -13.12
N SER A 231 9.58 1.68 -13.94
CA SER A 231 10.10 2.89 -14.60
C SER A 231 9.54 4.20 -14.01
N ARG A 232 8.85 4.13 -12.88
CA ARG A 232 8.31 5.32 -12.20
C ARG A 232 9.45 6.20 -11.71
N LEU A 233 9.33 7.52 -11.90
CA LEU A 233 10.31 8.48 -11.38
C LEU A 233 10.35 8.53 -9.85
N ASN A 234 9.20 8.25 -9.20
CA ASN A 234 9.07 8.24 -7.75
C ASN A 234 7.94 7.27 -7.35
N SER A 235 8.24 6.32 -6.49
CA SER A 235 7.26 5.30 -6.06
C SER A 235 6.20 5.86 -5.10
N ASN A 236 6.49 6.92 -4.34
CA ASN A 236 5.57 7.51 -3.36
C ASN A 236 4.55 8.45 -3.98
N LYS A 237 4.98 9.18 -5.01
CA LYS A 237 4.15 10.11 -5.79
C LYS A 237 4.48 9.97 -7.27
N PRO A 238 4.02 8.90 -7.91
CA PRO A 238 4.31 8.69 -9.32
C PRO A 238 3.65 9.78 -10.16
N SER A 239 4.45 10.40 -11.02
CA SER A 239 3.98 11.42 -11.97
C SER A 239 3.99 10.95 -13.40
N GLU A 240 4.83 9.96 -13.72
CA GLU A 240 4.96 9.33 -15.03
C GLU A 240 5.61 7.95 -14.86
N GLY A 241 5.53 7.14 -15.92
CA GLY A 241 6.13 5.81 -15.99
C GLY A 241 5.13 4.69 -15.71
N ALA A 242 5.64 3.49 -15.63
CA ALA A 242 4.87 2.27 -15.43
C ALA A 242 5.50 1.41 -14.33
N TYR A 243 4.65 0.65 -13.67
CA TYR A 243 5.02 -0.43 -12.75
C TYR A 243 4.28 -1.69 -13.14
N ALA A 244 4.96 -2.80 -13.17
CA ALA A 244 4.37 -4.11 -13.33
C ALA A 244 5.01 -5.08 -12.34
N ASN A 245 4.20 -5.83 -11.63
CA ASN A 245 4.62 -6.97 -10.81
C ASN A 245 3.75 -8.16 -11.14
N VAL A 246 4.39 -9.29 -11.43
CA VAL A 246 3.71 -10.57 -11.63
C VAL A 246 4.35 -11.57 -10.69
N GLN A 247 3.53 -12.20 -9.85
CA GLN A 247 3.94 -13.24 -8.93
C GLN A 247 3.15 -14.53 -9.20
N LEU A 248 3.87 -15.60 -9.45
CA LEU A 248 3.35 -16.97 -9.40
C LEU A 248 3.66 -17.53 -8.02
N ARG A 249 2.67 -18.10 -7.35
CA ARG A 249 2.82 -18.75 -6.03
C ARG A 249 2.33 -20.19 -6.10
N ALA A 250 3.13 -21.13 -5.61
CA ALA A 250 2.79 -22.55 -5.48
C ALA A 250 2.93 -22.98 -4.01
N ASN A 251 1.80 -23.18 -3.35
CA ASN A 251 1.75 -23.72 -1.98
C ASN A 251 1.72 -25.23 -2.04
N LEU A 252 2.56 -25.89 -1.26
CA LEU A 252 2.82 -27.31 -1.35
C LEU A 252 2.73 -27.97 0.03
N GLN A 253 2.02 -29.09 0.13
CA GLN A 253 2.00 -29.92 1.35
C GLN A 253 3.41 -30.40 1.72
N ALA A 254 4.29 -30.60 0.73
CA ALA A 254 5.71 -30.91 0.95
C ALA A 254 6.47 -29.81 1.72
N LEU A 255 5.97 -28.56 1.68
CA LEU A 255 6.48 -27.42 2.46
C LEU A 255 5.62 -27.15 3.70
N ASN A 256 4.80 -28.14 4.12
CA ASN A 256 3.91 -28.05 5.27
C ASN A 256 2.76 -27.04 5.09
N SER A 257 2.25 -26.88 3.85
CA SER A 257 0.97 -26.25 3.57
C SER A 257 -0.16 -27.23 3.83
N ASP A 258 -1.32 -26.78 4.29
CA ASP A 258 -2.47 -27.65 4.53
C ASP A 258 -2.98 -28.25 3.22
N ASN A 259 -3.00 -27.46 2.14
CA ASN A 259 -3.43 -27.87 0.81
C ASN A 259 -2.38 -27.48 -0.25
N ASN A 260 -2.37 -28.24 -1.36
CA ASN A 260 -1.68 -27.81 -2.57
C ASN A 260 -2.60 -26.84 -3.34
N TRP A 261 -2.11 -25.61 -3.60
CA TRP A 261 -2.82 -24.66 -4.42
C TRP A 261 -1.86 -23.66 -5.06
N GLN A 262 -2.24 -23.10 -6.21
CA GLN A 262 -1.42 -22.17 -6.96
C GLN A 262 -2.21 -20.91 -7.32
N SER A 263 -1.53 -19.79 -7.37
CA SER A 263 -2.11 -18.51 -7.79
C SER A 263 -1.15 -17.68 -8.63
N ILE A 264 -1.73 -16.79 -9.41
CA ILE A 264 -1.03 -15.69 -10.06
C ILE A 264 -1.59 -14.38 -9.54
N THR A 265 -0.68 -13.48 -9.14
CA THR A 265 -1.02 -12.10 -8.76
C THR A 265 -0.38 -11.15 -9.76
N THR A 266 -1.15 -10.18 -10.25
CA THR A 266 -0.67 -9.11 -11.13
C THR A 266 -0.98 -7.76 -10.52
N ASP A 267 0.02 -6.87 -10.46
CA ASP A 267 -0.09 -5.47 -10.04
C ASP A 267 0.50 -4.59 -11.14
N LEU A 268 -0.36 -3.99 -11.97
CA LEU A 268 0.05 -3.17 -13.10
C LEU A 268 -0.43 -1.74 -12.88
N ARG A 269 0.48 -0.77 -13.02
CA ARG A 269 0.21 0.65 -12.83
C ARG A 269 0.81 1.46 -13.96
N TYR A 270 0.06 2.47 -14.42
CA TYR A 270 0.52 3.37 -15.46
C TYR A 270 0.18 4.81 -15.11
N PHE A 271 1.11 5.72 -15.29
CA PHE A 271 0.99 7.13 -14.93
C PHE A 271 1.25 7.99 -16.17
N LEU A 272 0.21 8.69 -16.61
CA LEU A 272 0.22 9.54 -17.79
C LEU A 272 0.18 11.01 -17.37
N PRO A 273 1.27 11.78 -17.53
CA PRO A 273 1.23 13.22 -17.34
C PRO A 273 0.42 13.86 -18.47
N LEU A 274 -0.68 14.54 -18.15
CA LEU A 274 -1.54 15.17 -19.16
C LEU A 274 -0.90 16.43 -19.74
N THR A 275 -0.16 17.16 -18.92
CA THR A 275 0.63 18.31 -19.36
C THR A 275 1.87 18.47 -18.49
N LYS A 276 3.00 18.85 -19.10
CA LYS A 276 4.25 19.11 -18.37
C LYS A 276 4.14 20.32 -17.42
N LYS A 277 3.25 21.27 -17.70
CA LYS A 277 3.10 22.52 -16.91
C LYS A 277 2.16 22.38 -15.71
N SER A 278 1.02 21.70 -15.86
CA SER A 278 0.00 21.64 -14.80
C SER A 278 0.36 20.65 -13.70
N GLY A 279 1.14 19.62 -14.01
CA GLY A 279 1.40 18.50 -13.11
C GLY A 279 0.14 17.65 -12.86
N ASN A 280 -0.84 17.71 -13.75
CA ASN A 280 -2.03 16.87 -13.72
C ASN A 280 -1.69 15.50 -14.32
N ILE A 281 -2.18 14.44 -13.69
CA ILE A 281 -1.83 13.07 -14.01
C ILE A 281 -3.12 12.25 -14.12
N LEU A 282 -3.19 11.42 -15.13
CA LEU A 282 -4.16 10.34 -15.22
C LEU A 282 -3.42 9.04 -14.85
N ALA A 283 -3.87 8.39 -13.79
CA ALA A 283 -3.24 7.18 -13.27
C ALA A 283 -4.20 6.00 -13.40
N PHE A 284 -3.64 4.84 -13.75
CA PHE A 284 -4.37 3.59 -13.92
C PHE A 284 -3.72 2.52 -13.07
N TRP A 285 -4.54 1.69 -12.46
CA TRP A 285 -4.10 0.55 -11.66
C TRP A 285 -5.01 -0.65 -11.90
N THR A 286 -4.42 -1.82 -12.12
CA THR A 286 -5.14 -3.10 -12.06
C THR A 286 -4.39 -4.04 -11.13
N TYR A 287 -5.15 -4.71 -10.25
CA TYR A 287 -4.64 -5.68 -9.30
C TYR A 287 -5.51 -6.92 -9.34
N ASN A 288 -4.96 -8.01 -9.83
CA ASN A 288 -5.72 -9.23 -10.02
C ASN A 288 -5.05 -10.39 -9.30
N VAL A 289 -5.85 -11.25 -8.69
CA VAL A 289 -5.41 -12.51 -8.08
C VAL A 289 -6.26 -13.62 -8.64
N LEU A 290 -5.64 -14.58 -9.30
CA LEU A 290 -6.30 -15.72 -9.90
C LEU A 290 -5.76 -17.01 -9.31
N THR A 291 -6.63 -17.88 -8.83
CA THR A 291 -6.28 -19.24 -8.40
C THR A 291 -6.19 -20.14 -9.61
N LEU A 292 -4.99 -20.64 -9.90
CA LEU A 292 -4.69 -21.49 -11.06
C LEU A 292 -5.07 -22.96 -10.81
N GLY A 293 -5.08 -23.40 -9.54
CA GLY A 293 -5.39 -24.75 -9.15
C GLY A 293 -5.46 -24.95 -7.65
N GLY A 294 -6.06 -26.05 -7.21
CA GLY A 294 -6.21 -26.39 -5.80
C GLY A 294 -7.27 -25.55 -5.08
N THR A 295 -7.30 -25.64 -3.76
CA THR A 295 -8.27 -24.95 -2.90
C THR A 295 -7.52 -24.14 -1.84
N PRO A 296 -7.37 -22.81 -2.01
CA PRO A 296 -6.81 -21.95 -0.99
C PRO A 296 -7.66 -21.98 0.29
N PRO A 297 -7.09 -21.86 1.49
CA PRO A 297 -7.85 -21.59 2.71
C PRO A 297 -8.66 -20.30 2.61
N TYR A 298 -9.77 -20.19 3.35
CA TYR A 298 -10.71 -19.08 3.27
C TYR A 298 -10.04 -17.69 3.40
N PHE A 299 -9.12 -17.52 4.36
CA PHE A 299 -8.45 -16.25 4.59
C PHE A 299 -7.31 -15.95 3.61
N ASP A 300 -6.90 -16.94 2.79
CA ASP A 300 -5.96 -16.75 1.68
C ASP A 300 -6.66 -16.37 0.36
N LEU A 301 -8.00 -16.47 0.32
CA LEU A 301 -8.78 -15.97 -0.81
C LEU A 301 -8.65 -14.46 -0.93
N PRO A 302 -8.46 -13.91 -2.14
CA PRO A 302 -8.42 -12.49 -2.35
C PRO A 302 -9.70 -11.81 -1.88
N SER A 303 -9.55 -10.64 -1.25
CA SER A 303 -10.69 -9.85 -0.78
C SER A 303 -10.43 -8.35 -0.92
N THR A 304 -11.50 -7.57 -0.84
CA THR A 304 -11.43 -6.10 -0.90
C THR A 304 -10.46 -5.57 0.16
N GLY A 305 -9.47 -4.79 -0.26
CA GLY A 305 -8.50 -4.17 0.63
C GLY A 305 -7.38 -5.07 1.12
N TRP A 306 -7.24 -6.28 0.60
CA TRP A 306 -6.16 -7.22 0.97
C TRP A 306 -5.02 -7.28 -0.04
N ASP A 307 -4.85 -6.25 -0.85
CA ASP A 307 -3.62 -6.05 -1.60
C ASP A 307 -2.43 -5.74 -0.66
N ILE A 308 -1.22 -5.77 -1.17
CA ILE A 308 0.01 -5.60 -0.37
C ILE A 308 0.05 -4.28 0.42
N ASN A 309 -0.62 -3.24 -0.07
CA ASN A 309 -0.69 -1.92 0.53
C ASN A 309 -2.02 -1.63 1.25
N ASN A 310 -2.96 -2.57 1.27
CA ASN A 310 -4.32 -2.41 1.78
C ASN A 310 -5.03 -1.17 1.20
N SER A 311 -4.90 -0.96 -0.10
CA SER A 311 -5.34 0.27 -0.79
C SER A 311 -6.43 0.06 -1.84
N SER A 312 -6.71 -1.19 -2.23
CA SER A 312 -7.76 -1.51 -3.20
C SER A 312 -9.17 -1.37 -2.61
N GLY A 313 -10.14 -1.01 -3.45
CA GLY A 313 -11.55 -0.99 -3.08
C GLY A 313 -11.99 0.24 -2.28
N ARG A 314 -11.41 1.42 -2.50
CA ARG A 314 -11.90 2.66 -1.90
C ARG A 314 -13.39 2.84 -2.16
N GLY A 315 -14.17 3.18 -1.12
CA GLY A 315 -15.63 3.22 -1.13
C GLY A 315 -16.29 1.96 -0.57
N TYR A 316 -15.52 0.89 -0.37
CA TYR A 316 -15.95 -0.33 0.30
C TYR A 316 -15.19 -0.55 1.60
N VAL A 317 -15.83 -1.25 2.53
CA VAL A 317 -15.18 -1.72 3.76
C VAL A 317 -14.21 -2.84 3.40
N GLU A 318 -13.09 -2.92 4.11
CA GLU A 318 -12.16 -4.05 3.99
C GLU A 318 -12.86 -5.38 4.21
N GLY A 319 -12.57 -6.37 3.38
CA GLY A 319 -13.25 -7.67 3.44
C GLY A 319 -14.68 -7.69 2.88
N ARG A 320 -15.17 -6.58 2.27
CA ARG A 320 -16.55 -6.47 1.75
C ARG A 320 -16.88 -7.55 0.70
N PHE A 321 -15.94 -7.86 -0.15
CA PHE A 321 -16.04 -8.93 -1.12
C PHE A 321 -14.83 -9.85 -0.98
N ARG A 322 -15.08 -11.15 -1.13
CA ARG A 322 -14.08 -12.20 -1.10
C ARG A 322 -14.45 -13.27 -2.12
N GLY A 323 -13.50 -13.82 -2.82
CA GLY A 323 -13.78 -14.86 -3.81
C GLY A 323 -12.55 -15.67 -4.18
N ARG A 324 -12.73 -16.72 -4.98
CA ARG A 324 -11.62 -17.55 -5.46
C ARG A 324 -10.67 -16.78 -6.36
N ASN A 325 -11.22 -15.89 -7.18
CA ASN A 325 -10.47 -14.99 -8.04
C ASN A 325 -10.94 -13.56 -7.82
N SER A 326 -10.07 -12.59 -8.02
CA SER A 326 -10.40 -11.17 -7.98
C SER A 326 -9.85 -10.44 -9.19
N LEU A 327 -10.67 -9.56 -9.74
CA LEU A 327 -10.30 -8.58 -10.75
C LEU A 327 -10.58 -7.20 -10.20
N TYR A 328 -9.58 -6.33 -10.24
CA TYR A 328 -9.67 -4.96 -9.77
C TYR A 328 -9.06 -4.01 -10.78
N PHE A 329 -9.77 -2.91 -11.05
CA PHE A 329 -9.28 -1.81 -11.85
C PHE A 329 -9.64 -0.49 -11.18
N GLU A 330 -8.71 0.46 -11.16
CA GLU A 330 -8.92 1.81 -10.65
C GLU A 330 -8.28 2.83 -11.57
N THR A 331 -8.96 3.97 -11.76
CA THR A 331 -8.40 5.13 -12.44
C THR A 331 -8.54 6.37 -11.57
N GLU A 332 -7.52 7.23 -11.59
CA GLU A 332 -7.48 8.49 -10.87
C GLU A 332 -7.09 9.66 -11.78
N TYR A 333 -7.82 10.74 -11.67
CA TYR A 333 -7.36 12.04 -12.14
C TYR A 333 -6.82 12.85 -10.96
N ARG A 334 -5.52 13.08 -10.95
CA ARG A 334 -4.80 13.86 -9.93
C ARG A 334 -4.52 15.27 -10.43
N PHE A 335 -4.83 16.29 -9.66
CA PHE A 335 -4.66 17.68 -10.05
C PHE A 335 -4.21 18.58 -8.91
N ASN A 336 -3.58 19.70 -9.24
CA ASN A 336 -3.19 20.72 -8.28
C ASN A 336 -4.31 21.75 -8.12
N ILE A 337 -4.71 22.03 -6.85
CA ILE A 337 -5.69 23.06 -6.51
C ILE A 337 -4.99 24.42 -6.36
N THR A 338 -3.84 24.44 -5.68
CA THR A 338 -3.11 25.67 -5.44
C THR A 338 -1.94 25.83 -6.40
N LYS A 339 -1.65 27.09 -6.83
CA LYS A 339 -0.52 27.42 -7.72
C LYS A 339 0.84 26.96 -7.16
N LYS A 340 1.01 26.95 -5.84
CA LYS A 340 2.23 26.49 -5.14
C LYS A 340 2.22 25.00 -4.83
N ARG A 341 1.24 24.26 -5.35
CA ARG A 341 1.09 22.81 -5.20
C ARG A 341 1.08 22.33 -3.74
N PHE A 342 0.61 23.17 -2.81
CA PHE A 342 0.39 22.81 -1.40
C PHE A 342 -0.84 21.89 -1.25
N LEU A 343 -1.94 22.29 -1.90
CA LEU A 343 -3.15 21.49 -1.98
C LEU A 343 -3.32 20.94 -3.37
N GLY A 344 -3.65 19.67 -3.46
CA GLY A 344 -4.08 18.96 -4.64
C GLY A 344 -5.37 18.21 -4.39
N GLY A 345 -5.95 17.68 -5.45
CA GLY A 345 -7.14 16.86 -5.41
C GLY A 345 -7.00 15.61 -6.26
N VAL A 346 -7.87 14.66 -6.01
CA VAL A 346 -8.07 13.48 -6.83
C VAL A 346 -9.56 13.22 -7.04
N ILE A 347 -9.91 12.74 -8.22
CA ILE A 347 -11.18 12.09 -8.51
C ILE A 347 -10.84 10.68 -8.97
N PHE A 348 -11.54 9.69 -8.45
CA PHE A 348 -11.27 8.30 -8.77
C PHE A 348 -12.54 7.49 -9.02
N THR A 349 -12.38 6.42 -9.77
CA THR A 349 -13.37 5.34 -9.88
C THR A 349 -12.66 3.99 -9.89
N ASN A 350 -13.28 3.02 -9.27
CA ASN A 350 -12.78 1.64 -9.28
C ASN A 350 -13.89 0.64 -9.60
N LEU A 351 -13.48 -0.47 -10.17
CA LEU A 351 -14.27 -1.62 -10.55
C LEU A 351 -13.67 -2.85 -9.87
N ALA A 352 -14.49 -3.63 -9.19
CA ALA A 352 -14.06 -4.86 -8.54
C ALA A 352 -15.03 -6.00 -8.85
N SER A 353 -14.50 -7.17 -9.13
CA SER A 353 -15.29 -8.39 -9.27
C SER A 353 -14.56 -9.54 -8.59
N PHE A 354 -15.32 -10.33 -7.84
CA PHE A 354 -14.83 -11.52 -7.13
C PHE A 354 -15.63 -12.72 -7.59
N SER A 355 -14.95 -13.80 -8.02
CA SER A 355 -15.66 -14.98 -8.47
C SER A 355 -16.28 -15.73 -7.30
N GLU A 356 -17.47 -16.30 -7.54
CA GLU A 356 -18.08 -17.23 -6.62
C GLU A 356 -17.22 -18.52 -6.57
N PRO A 357 -16.89 -19.05 -5.38
CA PRO A 357 -15.89 -20.13 -5.26
C PRO A 357 -16.31 -21.49 -5.83
N ILE A 358 -17.60 -21.80 -5.87
CA ILE A 358 -18.11 -23.10 -6.34
C ILE A 358 -18.16 -23.12 -7.87
N THR A 359 -18.85 -22.15 -8.46
CA THR A 359 -19.03 -22.06 -9.92
C THR A 359 -17.84 -21.38 -10.61
N ASN A 360 -17.01 -20.68 -9.85
CA ASN A 360 -15.88 -19.87 -10.32
C ASN A 360 -16.28 -18.78 -11.34
N THR A 361 -17.54 -18.32 -11.29
CA THR A 361 -18.07 -17.30 -12.18
C THR A 361 -17.96 -15.91 -11.56
N PHE A 362 -17.66 -14.91 -12.39
CA PHE A 362 -17.74 -13.50 -12.05
C PHE A 362 -19.15 -13.00 -12.30
N GLU A 363 -19.95 -12.94 -11.25
CA GLU A 363 -21.39 -12.70 -11.39
C GLU A 363 -21.78 -11.22 -11.45
N LYS A 364 -20.92 -10.31 -10.91
CA LYS A 364 -21.23 -8.88 -10.80
C LYS A 364 -19.96 -8.07 -10.75
N ILE A 365 -20.00 -6.89 -11.39
CA ILE A 365 -18.98 -5.84 -11.23
C ILE A 365 -19.51 -4.84 -10.22
N ASN A 366 -18.74 -4.63 -9.14
CA ASN A 366 -19.02 -3.63 -8.12
C ASN A 366 -18.24 -2.37 -8.42
N ILE A 367 -18.94 -1.24 -8.53
CA ILE A 367 -18.38 0.06 -8.90
C ILE A 367 -18.34 0.94 -7.66
N ALA A 368 -17.21 1.63 -7.47
CA ALA A 368 -17.12 2.74 -6.53
C ALA A 368 -16.46 3.94 -7.19
N TYR A 369 -16.78 5.13 -6.68
CA TYR A 369 -16.22 6.40 -7.11
C TYR A 369 -16.04 7.33 -5.93
N GLY A 370 -15.22 8.34 -6.11
CA GLY A 370 -14.99 9.29 -5.03
C GLY A 370 -14.05 10.42 -5.40
N ALA A 371 -13.78 11.23 -4.40
CA ALA A 371 -12.87 12.34 -4.50
C ALA A 371 -12.02 12.44 -3.23
N GLY A 372 -10.88 13.12 -3.34
CA GLY A 372 -10.00 13.28 -2.19
C GLY A 372 -9.12 14.52 -2.27
N LEU A 373 -8.57 14.86 -1.11
CA LEU A 373 -7.63 15.96 -0.92
C LEU A 373 -6.22 15.43 -0.71
N ARG A 374 -5.27 16.23 -1.18
CA ARG A 374 -3.83 15.99 -1.05
C ARG A 374 -3.19 17.21 -0.40
N VAL A 375 -2.67 17.05 0.82
CA VAL A 375 -1.95 18.13 1.53
C VAL A 375 -0.47 17.79 1.54
N LYS A 376 0.35 18.66 0.99
CA LYS A 376 1.81 18.44 0.92
C LYS A 376 2.44 18.56 2.30
N LEU A 377 2.92 17.45 2.84
CA LEU A 377 3.66 17.41 4.11
C LEU A 377 5.13 17.78 3.93
N ASN A 378 5.76 17.23 2.88
CA ASN A 378 7.16 17.46 2.59
C ASN A 378 7.37 17.58 1.08
N LYS A 379 7.88 18.74 0.62
CA LYS A 379 8.12 19.01 -0.80
C LYS A 379 9.36 18.28 -1.36
N HIS A 380 10.38 18.03 -0.51
CA HIS A 380 11.60 17.31 -0.89
C HIS A 380 11.37 15.80 -0.99
N ALA A 381 10.77 15.19 0.02
CA ALA A 381 10.39 13.77 0.01
C ALA A 381 9.13 13.47 -0.83
N LYS A 382 8.49 14.51 -1.41
CA LYS A 382 7.24 14.40 -2.19
C LYS A 382 6.11 13.68 -1.44
N THR A 383 6.07 13.80 -0.11
CA THR A 383 5.08 13.16 0.76
C THR A 383 3.83 14.01 0.88
N ASN A 384 2.67 13.41 0.64
CA ASN A 384 1.36 14.01 0.84
C ASN A 384 0.61 13.29 1.97
N LEU A 385 -0.19 14.04 2.73
CA LEU A 385 -1.32 13.50 3.48
C LEU A 385 -2.50 13.37 2.51
N THR A 386 -3.15 12.22 2.51
CA THR A 386 -4.29 11.93 1.64
C THR A 386 -5.54 11.72 2.47
N ILE A 387 -6.64 12.29 2.03
CA ILE A 387 -7.97 12.15 2.62
C ILE A 387 -8.93 11.90 1.47
N ASP A 388 -9.45 10.68 1.35
CA ASP A 388 -10.36 10.30 0.29
C ASP A 388 -11.72 9.93 0.87
N TYR A 389 -12.79 10.30 0.16
CA TYR A 389 -14.14 9.83 0.42
C TYR A 389 -14.63 9.04 -0.79
N GLY A 390 -15.00 7.80 -0.56
CA GLY A 390 -15.48 6.88 -1.59
C GLY A 390 -16.92 6.46 -1.33
N ILE A 391 -17.66 6.25 -2.41
CA ILE A 391 -19.04 5.76 -2.43
C ILE A 391 -19.06 4.53 -3.32
N GLY A 392 -19.43 3.39 -2.75
CA GLY A 392 -19.63 2.11 -3.43
C GLY A 392 -21.10 1.78 -3.59
N GLN A 393 -21.38 0.70 -4.31
CA GLN A 393 -22.74 0.18 -4.47
C GLN A 393 -23.28 -0.43 -3.17
N GLY A 394 -24.62 -0.57 -3.08
CA GLY A 394 -25.28 -1.18 -1.93
C GLY A 394 -25.17 -0.37 -0.64
N GLY A 395 -25.07 0.98 -0.72
CA GLY A 395 -24.97 1.86 0.44
C GLY A 395 -23.57 1.95 1.08
N SER A 396 -22.58 1.28 0.51
CA SER A 396 -21.21 1.32 1.00
C SER A 396 -20.59 2.71 0.78
N ARG A 397 -19.94 3.26 1.80
CA ARG A 397 -19.24 4.55 1.73
C ARG A 397 -18.24 4.69 2.86
N GLY A 398 -17.23 5.49 2.67
CA GLY A 398 -16.28 5.71 3.78
C GLY A 398 -15.15 6.66 3.43
N PHE A 399 -14.53 7.14 4.49
CA PHE A 399 -13.27 7.88 4.41
C PHE A 399 -12.09 6.93 4.43
N SER A 400 -11.05 7.27 3.69
CA SER A 400 -9.72 6.69 3.84
C SER A 400 -8.70 7.79 4.05
N PHE A 401 -7.75 7.52 4.94
CA PHE A 401 -6.67 8.44 5.27
C PHE A 401 -5.35 7.73 4.99
N GLY A 402 -4.37 8.43 4.48
CA GLY A 402 -3.09 7.82 4.16
C GLY A 402 -1.94 8.81 4.04
N LEU A 403 -0.77 8.24 3.86
CA LEU A 403 0.42 8.98 3.44
C LEU A 403 0.77 8.55 2.02
N ASN A 404 1.19 9.52 1.18
CA ASN A 404 1.46 9.36 -0.25
C ASN A 404 0.21 9.09 -1.09
N GLU A 405 0.39 8.78 -2.38
CA GLU A 405 -0.74 8.46 -3.25
C GLU A 405 -1.23 7.03 -3.01
N ASN A 406 -2.47 6.73 -3.41
CA ASN A 406 -3.07 5.41 -3.17
C ASN A 406 -2.33 4.27 -3.90
N PHE A 407 -1.77 4.55 -5.10
CA PHE A 407 -0.98 3.58 -5.88
C PHE A 407 0.08 4.25 -6.75
#